data_6fa7440f64d535b641851aa21e199e4c
#
_entry.id   6fa7440f64d535b641851aa21e199e4c
#
_cell.length_a   1.000
_cell.length_b   1.000
_cell.length_c   1.000
_cell.angle_alpha   90.00
_cell.angle_beta   90.00
_cell.angle_gamma   90.00
#
_symmetry.space_group_name_H-M   'P 1'
#
loop_
_entity.id
_entity.type
_entity.pdbx_description
1 polymer ?
#
loop_
_entity_poly.entity_id
_entity_poly.type
_entity_poly.pdbx_seq_one_letter_code
_entity_poly.pdbx_strand_id
1 'polypeptide(L)'
;MGLFDRFKKDDKKEHEPVQDDVEIEKDQLLLKKIATTDKDRNKRAIAADKITNQYVALDMAKTVKDRAIRLIAANKIKDENLLWDAAENSQFFDVRSFAYERLGENNKSIAEIVVNTKKNSHVDEIFEKITDEETLKWIAIEADDRRYRNEAAEKIESQEILQDLVFKSNDNSIKKAVVEKESFTDEDILQKVAIDEKDEGVKISAINKINDERKLAEIAQSEDNAKIRSLIFEKIDDVDLLKEIVLKSDKSDVRLDLVTKLDDEDLLAQIALNDDDKIVRSEAVKKISDEGTLLKIINDDDDRFVRQIAVKNLKNPQDLISIALNDSDQFVRSHAINNPNLVDENDFLNIAINSTHEDIAYEAMKHITDEKSFIQILKEAKLESVRKSTLDNIDDLETLIRIVLANEDEEFSLKALNKIKVEKCLIKIYEQGISENISVRAVSKVRDQEFLTDVVKNEPQWRVREAAVKHIRSKKVLKEVSINDDNEYVRNVAKKRMKL
;
A
#
# COMPACT_ATOMS: atom_id res chain seq x y z
N MET A 1 -29.89 -26.31 -31.52
CA MET A 1 -30.00 -27.56 -32.29
C MET A 1 -29.57 -27.23 -33.69
N GLY A 2 -28.38 -27.65 -34.04
CA GLY A 2 -27.60 -27.10 -35.17
C GLY A 2 -28.14 -27.52 -36.54
N LEU A 3 -27.80 -26.70 -37.52
CA LEU A 3 -28.09 -26.84 -38.96
C LEU A 3 -27.57 -28.14 -39.58
N PHE A 4 -26.91 -29.03 -38.86
CA PHE A 4 -26.33 -30.29 -39.35
C PHE A 4 -27.30 -31.47 -39.48
N ASP A 5 -28.57 -31.35 -39.00
CA ASP A 5 -29.51 -32.46 -39.04
C ASP A 5 -30.42 -32.51 -40.29
N ARG A 6 -30.21 -31.58 -41.27
CA ARG A 6 -31.03 -31.52 -42.48
C ARG A 6 -30.48 -32.34 -43.67
N PHE A 7 -29.28 -32.89 -43.61
CA PHE A 7 -28.63 -33.57 -44.73
C PHE A 7 -28.47 -35.09 -44.53
N LYS A 8 -29.38 -35.76 -43.83
CA LYS A 8 -29.47 -37.23 -43.86
C LYS A 8 -30.86 -37.67 -44.26
N LYS A 9 -31.13 -37.65 -45.53
CA LYS A 9 -32.03 -38.54 -46.30
C LYS A 9 -32.16 -37.98 -47.71
N ASP A 10 -31.42 -38.58 -48.62
CA ASP A 10 -31.97 -38.98 -49.91
C ASP A 10 -30.93 -39.86 -50.65
N ASP A 11 -31.41 -41.01 -50.93
CA ASP A 11 -31.04 -42.05 -51.89
C ASP A 11 -29.66 -41.95 -52.63
N LYS A 12 -28.76 -42.80 -52.24
CA LYS A 12 -27.74 -43.33 -53.12
C LYS A 12 -28.39 -44.17 -54.22
N LYS A 13 -28.59 -43.55 -55.35
CA LYS A 13 -28.55 -44.24 -56.63
C LYS A 13 -27.07 -44.15 -57.12
N GLU A 14 -26.33 -45.23 -56.95
CA GLU A 14 -25.15 -45.48 -57.69
C GLU A 14 -25.44 -45.50 -59.17
N HIS A 15 -25.14 -44.38 -59.87
CA HIS A 15 -25.00 -44.43 -61.34
C HIS A 15 -23.58 -44.94 -61.60
N GLU A 16 -23.46 -46.13 -62.26
CA GLU A 16 -22.25 -46.55 -62.92
C GLU A 16 -21.84 -45.46 -63.91
N PRO A 17 -20.62 -44.91 -63.87
CA PRO A 17 -20.21 -43.89 -64.80
C PRO A 17 -20.19 -44.40 -66.20
N VAL A 18 -20.94 -43.78 -67.12
CA VAL A 18 -20.91 -44.01 -68.53
C VAL A 18 -19.50 -43.64 -69.03
N GLN A 19 -18.96 -44.34 -70.04
CA GLN A 19 -17.58 -44.18 -70.56
C GLN A 19 -17.28 -42.70 -70.95
N ASP A 20 -18.26 -41.95 -71.37
CA ASP A 20 -18.20 -40.51 -71.72
C ASP A 20 -17.96 -39.64 -70.42
N ASP A 21 -18.53 -40.01 -69.29
CA ASP A 21 -18.36 -39.23 -68.05
C ASP A 21 -16.91 -39.36 -67.51
N VAL A 22 -16.27 -40.52 -67.67
CA VAL A 22 -14.88 -40.79 -67.30
C VAL A 22 -13.90 -40.02 -68.19
N GLU A 23 -14.20 -39.86 -69.50
CA GLU A 23 -13.39 -39.08 -70.44
C GLU A 23 -13.50 -37.59 -70.18
N ILE A 24 -14.72 -37.09 -69.94
CA ILE A 24 -15.01 -35.70 -69.54
C ILE A 24 -14.31 -35.37 -68.21
N GLU A 25 -14.32 -36.27 -67.26
CA GLU A 25 -13.67 -36.09 -65.96
C GLU A 25 -12.13 -36.01 -66.10
N LYS A 26 -11.51 -36.81 -66.96
CA LYS A 26 -10.09 -36.77 -67.30
C LYS A 26 -9.69 -35.47 -67.93
N ASP A 27 -10.49 -34.95 -68.83
CA ASP A 27 -10.26 -33.66 -69.50
C ASP A 27 -10.37 -32.50 -68.50
N GLN A 28 -11.32 -32.51 -67.55
CA GLN A 28 -11.41 -31.47 -66.50
C GLN A 28 -10.23 -31.47 -65.54
N LEU A 29 -9.71 -32.66 -65.16
CA LEU A 29 -8.50 -32.78 -64.37
C LEU A 29 -7.23 -32.29 -65.06
N LEU A 30 -7.13 -32.54 -66.38
CA LEU A 30 -6.07 -32.01 -67.23
C LEU A 30 -6.10 -30.47 -67.34
N LEU A 31 -7.31 -29.91 -67.56
CA LEU A 31 -7.52 -28.46 -67.54
C LEU A 31 -7.14 -27.86 -66.21
N LYS A 32 -7.51 -28.44 -65.09
CA LYS A 32 -7.12 -28.02 -63.75
C LYS A 32 -5.59 -27.99 -63.61
N LYS A 33 -4.91 -29.07 -64.06
CA LYS A 33 -3.45 -29.15 -64.01
C LYS A 33 -2.82 -28.02 -64.82
N ILE A 34 -3.24 -27.77 -66.06
CA ILE A 34 -2.75 -26.67 -66.86
C ILE A 34 -3.01 -25.31 -66.17
N ALA A 35 -4.22 -25.08 -65.70
CA ALA A 35 -4.62 -23.85 -65.01
C ALA A 35 -3.84 -23.56 -63.75
N THR A 36 -3.29 -24.58 -63.06
CA THR A 36 -2.55 -24.43 -61.83
C THR A 36 -1.02 -24.42 -62.00
N THR A 37 -0.50 -25.09 -63.01
CA THR A 37 0.95 -25.38 -63.11
C THR A 37 1.66 -24.82 -64.35
N ASP A 38 0.93 -24.44 -65.42
CA ASP A 38 1.57 -23.91 -66.66
C ASP A 38 2.30 -22.62 -66.32
N LYS A 39 3.47 -22.39 -66.96
CA LYS A 39 4.27 -21.20 -66.77
C LYS A 39 3.64 -19.96 -67.40
N ASP A 40 2.89 -20.15 -68.52
CA ASP A 40 2.22 -19.10 -69.24
C ASP A 40 0.88 -18.75 -68.55
N ARG A 41 0.75 -17.52 -68.07
CA ARG A 41 -0.43 -17.02 -67.35
C ARG A 41 -1.68 -17.04 -68.28
N ASN A 42 -1.53 -16.73 -69.58
CA ASN A 42 -2.63 -16.76 -70.50
C ASN A 42 -3.14 -18.18 -70.73
N LYS A 43 -2.25 -19.17 -70.80
CA LYS A 43 -2.66 -20.59 -70.88
C LYS A 43 -3.38 -21.02 -69.62
N ARG A 44 -2.92 -20.60 -68.43
CA ARG A 44 -3.62 -20.90 -67.19
C ARG A 44 -5.04 -20.33 -67.19
N ALA A 45 -5.20 -19.07 -67.62
CA ALA A 45 -6.51 -18.42 -67.69
C ALA A 45 -7.46 -19.12 -68.66
N ILE A 46 -6.99 -19.47 -69.88
CA ILE A 46 -7.75 -20.17 -70.92
C ILE A 46 -8.19 -21.56 -70.40
N ALA A 47 -7.29 -22.29 -69.73
CA ALA A 47 -7.59 -23.59 -69.18
C ALA A 47 -8.64 -23.49 -68.05
N ALA A 48 -8.53 -22.51 -67.15
CA ALA A 48 -9.51 -22.24 -66.10
C ALA A 48 -10.89 -21.89 -66.68
N ASP A 49 -10.91 -21.09 -67.77
CA ASP A 49 -12.18 -20.70 -68.40
C ASP A 49 -12.89 -21.88 -69.12
N LYS A 50 -12.17 -22.88 -69.58
CA LYS A 50 -12.72 -24.10 -70.20
C LYS A 50 -13.25 -25.13 -69.19
N ILE A 51 -13.08 -24.93 -67.88
CA ILE A 51 -13.64 -25.82 -66.84
C ILE A 51 -15.14 -25.71 -66.82
N THR A 52 -15.80 -26.83 -66.90
CA THR A 52 -17.26 -26.95 -66.83
C THR A 52 -17.74 -27.75 -65.61
N ASN A 53 -16.85 -28.56 -65.04
CA ASN A 53 -17.16 -29.30 -63.80
C ASN A 53 -17.07 -28.35 -62.60
N GLN A 54 -18.23 -28.15 -61.96
CA GLN A 54 -18.35 -27.17 -60.88
C GLN A 54 -17.58 -27.58 -59.60
N TYR A 55 -17.38 -28.87 -59.32
CA TYR A 55 -16.55 -29.34 -58.20
C TYR A 55 -15.08 -29.08 -58.44
N VAL A 56 -14.60 -29.22 -59.66
CA VAL A 56 -13.23 -28.84 -60.04
C VAL A 56 -13.08 -27.33 -59.96
N ALA A 57 -14.05 -26.56 -60.41
CA ALA A 57 -14.07 -25.13 -60.30
C ALA A 57 -14.04 -24.66 -58.82
N LEU A 58 -14.86 -25.28 -57.93
CA LEU A 58 -14.84 -24.97 -56.51
C LEU A 58 -13.50 -25.26 -55.87
N ASP A 59 -12.92 -26.42 -56.13
CA ASP A 59 -11.61 -26.76 -55.56
C ASP A 59 -10.55 -25.74 -56.03
N MET A 60 -10.55 -25.35 -57.30
CA MET A 60 -9.63 -24.31 -57.82
C MET A 60 -9.87 -22.93 -57.18
N ALA A 61 -11.11 -22.54 -56.99
CA ALA A 61 -11.48 -21.29 -56.36
C ALA A 61 -10.94 -21.26 -54.88
N LYS A 62 -11.03 -22.39 -54.18
CA LYS A 62 -10.59 -22.52 -52.79
C LYS A 62 -9.07 -22.65 -52.61
N THR A 63 -8.34 -23.12 -53.62
CA THR A 63 -6.93 -23.53 -53.43
C THR A 63 -5.90 -22.75 -54.27
N VAL A 64 -6.30 -22.19 -55.45
CA VAL A 64 -5.36 -21.54 -56.36
C VAL A 64 -4.88 -20.18 -55.87
N LYS A 65 -3.58 -19.98 -55.72
CA LYS A 65 -3.00 -18.74 -55.23
C LYS A 65 -3.10 -17.54 -56.21
N ASP A 66 -3.11 -17.80 -57.53
CA ASP A 66 -3.29 -16.75 -58.53
C ASP A 66 -4.74 -16.24 -58.49
N ARG A 67 -4.94 -14.97 -58.09
CA ARG A 67 -6.22 -14.33 -57.92
C ARG A 67 -7.10 -14.41 -59.20
N ALA A 68 -6.49 -14.13 -60.38
CA ALA A 68 -7.24 -14.13 -61.65
C ALA A 68 -7.76 -15.52 -61.98
N ILE A 69 -6.94 -16.56 -61.76
CA ILE A 69 -7.32 -17.93 -62.07
C ILE A 69 -8.40 -18.44 -61.10
N ARG A 70 -8.28 -18.16 -59.80
CA ARG A 70 -9.32 -18.61 -58.83
C ARG A 70 -10.67 -17.87 -59.05
N LEU A 71 -10.66 -16.60 -59.43
CA LEU A 71 -11.90 -15.90 -59.73
C LEU A 71 -12.55 -16.38 -61.05
N ILE A 72 -11.76 -16.72 -62.06
CA ILE A 72 -12.30 -17.38 -63.28
C ILE A 72 -12.93 -18.70 -62.91
N ALA A 73 -12.33 -19.51 -62.05
CA ALA A 73 -12.88 -20.74 -61.56
C ALA A 73 -14.18 -20.52 -60.72
N ALA A 74 -14.15 -19.58 -59.78
CA ALA A 74 -15.33 -19.22 -59.01
C ALA A 74 -16.52 -18.82 -59.87
N ASN A 75 -16.29 -18.08 -60.99
CA ASN A 75 -17.34 -17.68 -61.91
C ASN A 75 -18.01 -18.86 -62.69
N LYS A 76 -17.40 -20.06 -62.67
CA LYS A 76 -17.97 -21.26 -63.25
C LYS A 76 -18.95 -21.96 -62.31
N ILE A 77 -18.95 -21.61 -61.05
CA ILE A 77 -19.86 -22.22 -60.04
C ILE A 77 -21.24 -21.59 -60.21
N LYS A 78 -22.25 -22.41 -60.47
CA LYS A 78 -23.66 -22.04 -60.64
C LYS A 78 -24.57 -22.69 -59.59
N ASP A 79 -24.13 -23.84 -59.06
CA ASP A 79 -24.84 -24.52 -58.01
C ASP A 79 -24.83 -23.76 -56.70
N GLU A 80 -25.97 -23.54 -56.11
CA GLU A 80 -26.16 -22.72 -54.93
C GLU A 80 -25.41 -23.30 -53.70
N ASN A 81 -25.41 -24.63 -53.54
CA ASN A 81 -24.72 -25.28 -52.42
C ASN A 81 -23.21 -25.14 -52.56
N LEU A 82 -22.68 -25.21 -53.80
CA LEU A 82 -21.25 -24.98 -54.05
C LEU A 82 -20.85 -23.52 -53.92
N LEU A 83 -21.77 -22.58 -54.22
CA LEU A 83 -21.55 -21.15 -53.91
C LEU A 83 -21.51 -20.92 -52.42
N TRP A 84 -22.38 -21.53 -51.64
CA TRP A 84 -22.36 -21.46 -50.18
C TRP A 84 -21.05 -22.06 -49.64
N ASP A 85 -20.60 -23.22 -50.16
CA ASP A 85 -19.31 -23.79 -49.74
C ASP A 85 -18.12 -22.88 -50.13
N ALA A 86 -18.16 -22.19 -51.26
CA ALA A 86 -17.13 -21.22 -51.64
C ALA A 86 -17.17 -19.99 -50.73
N ALA A 87 -18.36 -19.52 -50.36
CA ALA A 87 -18.54 -18.35 -49.50
C ALA A 87 -18.09 -18.58 -48.05
N GLU A 88 -18.37 -19.76 -47.50
CA GLU A 88 -18.08 -20.04 -46.08
C GLU A 88 -16.71 -20.67 -45.86
N ASN A 89 -16.20 -21.44 -46.84
CA ASN A 89 -15.02 -22.31 -46.64
C ASN A 89 -13.81 -21.95 -47.51
N SER A 90 -13.85 -20.91 -48.34
CA SER A 90 -12.66 -20.47 -49.07
C SER A 90 -11.67 -19.74 -48.16
N GLN A 91 -10.40 -20.04 -48.30
CA GLN A 91 -9.34 -19.27 -47.61
C GLN A 91 -9.12 -17.85 -48.21
N PHE A 92 -9.71 -17.58 -49.39
CA PHE A 92 -9.51 -16.32 -50.08
C PHE A 92 -10.76 -15.46 -49.98
N PHE A 93 -10.61 -14.25 -49.40
CA PHE A 93 -11.72 -13.32 -49.21
C PHE A 93 -12.39 -12.89 -50.48
N ASP A 94 -11.63 -12.72 -51.58
CA ASP A 94 -12.18 -12.35 -52.88
C ASP A 94 -13.05 -13.42 -53.51
N VAL A 95 -12.83 -14.69 -53.17
CA VAL A 95 -13.72 -15.79 -53.58
C VAL A 95 -14.99 -15.82 -52.70
N ARG A 96 -14.83 -15.59 -51.38
CA ARG A 96 -15.96 -15.51 -50.44
C ARG A 96 -16.89 -14.35 -50.86
N SER A 97 -16.30 -13.16 -51.05
CA SER A 97 -17.03 -11.97 -51.49
C SER A 97 -17.78 -12.21 -52.81
N PHE A 98 -17.11 -12.80 -53.80
CA PHE A 98 -17.75 -13.13 -55.11
C PHE A 98 -18.89 -14.11 -54.94
N ALA A 99 -18.74 -15.14 -54.12
CA ALA A 99 -19.75 -16.13 -53.88
C ALA A 99 -20.98 -15.56 -53.14
N TYR A 100 -20.79 -14.73 -52.11
CA TYR A 100 -21.86 -13.99 -51.46
C TYR A 100 -22.63 -13.07 -52.39
N GLU A 101 -21.92 -12.33 -53.28
CA GLU A 101 -22.55 -11.48 -54.27
C GLU A 101 -23.47 -12.31 -55.19
N ARG A 102 -23.01 -13.49 -55.65
CA ARG A 102 -23.77 -14.39 -56.49
C ARG A 102 -24.99 -15.02 -55.81
N LEU A 103 -24.93 -15.16 -54.51
CA LEU A 103 -26.03 -15.64 -53.65
C LEU A 103 -27.04 -14.54 -53.30
N GLY A 104 -26.76 -13.27 -53.70
CA GLY A 104 -27.60 -12.12 -53.35
C GLY A 104 -27.29 -11.55 -51.93
N GLU A 105 -26.29 -12.07 -51.24
CA GLU A 105 -25.86 -11.62 -49.91
C GLU A 105 -24.92 -10.42 -50.04
N ASN A 106 -25.40 -9.29 -50.60
CA ASN A 106 -24.56 -8.13 -50.95
C ASN A 106 -23.83 -7.53 -49.74
N ASN A 107 -24.46 -7.47 -48.57
CA ASN A 107 -23.85 -6.95 -47.36
C ASN A 107 -22.65 -7.81 -46.91
N LYS A 108 -22.79 -9.14 -46.93
CA LYS A 108 -21.73 -10.08 -46.67
C LYS A 108 -20.58 -9.98 -47.67
N SER A 109 -20.91 -9.79 -48.95
CA SER A 109 -19.94 -9.61 -50.02
C SER A 109 -19.10 -8.37 -49.75
N ILE A 110 -19.70 -7.24 -49.41
CA ILE A 110 -19.03 -5.99 -49.07
C ILE A 110 -18.18 -6.16 -47.78
N ALA A 111 -18.75 -6.79 -46.76
CA ALA A 111 -18.04 -7.04 -45.50
C ALA A 111 -16.74 -7.83 -45.70
N GLU A 112 -16.76 -8.87 -46.55
CA GLU A 112 -15.55 -9.64 -46.87
C GLU A 112 -14.44 -8.77 -47.49
N ILE A 113 -14.80 -7.79 -48.32
CA ILE A 113 -13.81 -6.83 -48.86
C ILE A 113 -13.29 -5.91 -47.79
N VAL A 114 -14.14 -5.32 -46.97
CA VAL A 114 -13.75 -4.39 -45.89
C VAL A 114 -12.90 -5.08 -44.86
N VAL A 115 -13.29 -6.26 -44.39
CA VAL A 115 -12.60 -7.03 -43.36
C VAL A 115 -11.16 -7.37 -43.78
N ASN A 116 -10.98 -7.77 -45.03
CA ASN A 116 -9.67 -8.25 -45.50
C ASN A 116 -8.84 -7.19 -46.29
N THR A 117 -9.19 -5.93 -46.20
CA THR A 117 -8.53 -4.88 -46.98
C THR A 117 -8.12 -3.71 -46.09
N LYS A 118 -6.91 -3.17 -46.31
CA LYS A 118 -6.50 -1.95 -45.63
C LYS A 118 -7.30 -0.75 -46.15
N LYS A 119 -7.55 0.20 -45.28
CA LYS A 119 -8.33 1.43 -45.59
C LYS A 119 -7.78 2.17 -46.79
N ASN A 120 -8.65 2.39 -47.76
CA ASN A 120 -8.39 3.22 -48.96
C ASN A 120 -9.73 3.80 -49.48
N SER A 121 -9.67 4.85 -50.30
CA SER A 121 -10.83 5.59 -50.77
C SER A 121 -11.89 4.75 -51.49
N HIS A 122 -11.49 3.71 -52.19
CA HIS A 122 -12.44 2.84 -52.89
C HIS A 122 -13.21 1.94 -51.89
N VAL A 123 -12.53 1.42 -50.88
CA VAL A 123 -13.17 0.63 -49.86
C VAL A 123 -14.04 1.49 -48.92
N ASP A 124 -13.63 2.75 -48.70
CA ASP A 124 -14.40 3.75 -47.97
C ASP A 124 -15.77 4.00 -48.63
N GLU A 125 -15.81 4.20 -49.98
CA GLU A 125 -17.06 4.37 -50.69
C GLU A 125 -17.99 3.17 -50.61
N ILE A 126 -17.44 1.98 -50.52
CA ILE A 126 -18.21 0.72 -50.37
C ILE A 126 -18.72 0.60 -48.95
N PHE A 127 -17.87 0.85 -47.98
CA PHE A 127 -18.19 0.77 -46.54
C PHE A 127 -19.28 1.75 -46.14
N GLU A 128 -19.30 2.97 -46.70
CA GLU A 128 -20.33 3.96 -46.41
C GLU A 128 -21.74 3.52 -46.77
N LYS A 129 -21.88 2.58 -47.70
CA LYS A 129 -23.18 2.04 -48.14
C LYS A 129 -23.75 0.98 -47.20
N ILE A 130 -22.94 0.50 -46.21
CA ILE A 130 -23.41 -0.51 -45.28
C ILE A 130 -24.25 0.16 -44.20
N THR A 131 -25.49 -0.29 -44.09
CA THR A 131 -26.51 0.11 -43.10
C THR A 131 -27.00 -1.05 -42.25
N ASP A 132 -26.68 -2.28 -42.62
CA ASP A 132 -27.07 -3.47 -41.90
C ASP A 132 -26.17 -3.66 -40.68
N GLU A 133 -26.75 -3.58 -39.50
CA GLU A 133 -25.99 -3.55 -38.24
C GLU A 133 -25.32 -4.90 -37.91
N GLU A 134 -25.88 -6.05 -38.34
CA GLU A 134 -25.20 -7.33 -38.18
C GLU A 134 -23.92 -7.41 -39.04
N THR A 135 -23.98 -6.84 -40.25
CA THR A 135 -22.79 -6.69 -41.11
C THR A 135 -21.76 -5.74 -40.50
N LEU A 136 -22.21 -4.61 -39.94
CA LEU A 136 -21.31 -3.66 -39.22
C LEU A 136 -20.68 -4.33 -37.99
N LYS A 137 -21.44 -5.12 -37.23
CA LYS A 137 -20.92 -5.91 -36.10
C LYS A 137 -19.79 -6.85 -36.54
N TRP A 138 -20.00 -7.57 -37.65
CA TRP A 138 -18.96 -8.44 -38.19
C TRP A 138 -17.70 -7.67 -38.55
N ILE A 139 -17.81 -6.51 -39.22
CA ILE A 139 -16.69 -5.66 -39.56
C ILE A 139 -16.00 -5.11 -38.31
N ALA A 140 -16.74 -4.69 -37.28
CA ALA A 140 -16.22 -4.21 -36.03
C ALA A 140 -15.37 -5.26 -35.28
N ILE A 141 -15.69 -6.55 -35.45
CA ILE A 141 -14.94 -7.65 -34.81
C ILE A 141 -13.75 -8.09 -35.65
N GLU A 142 -13.95 -8.29 -36.96
CA GLU A 142 -13.04 -9.06 -37.81
C GLU A 142 -12.17 -8.22 -38.76
N ALA A 143 -12.46 -6.92 -38.96
CA ALA A 143 -11.68 -6.14 -39.93
C ALA A 143 -10.21 -6.05 -39.55
N ASP A 144 -9.32 -6.30 -40.52
CA ASP A 144 -7.88 -6.16 -40.34
C ASP A 144 -7.46 -4.72 -39.98
N ASP A 145 -8.10 -3.73 -40.61
CA ASP A 145 -7.82 -2.31 -40.33
C ASP A 145 -8.68 -1.79 -39.18
N ARG A 146 -8.02 -1.38 -38.10
CA ARG A 146 -8.66 -0.83 -36.88
C ARG A 146 -9.61 0.33 -37.17
N ARG A 147 -9.35 1.12 -38.21
CA ARG A 147 -10.21 2.26 -38.55
C ARG A 147 -11.58 1.80 -38.97
N TYR A 148 -11.67 0.74 -39.78
CA TYR A 148 -12.97 0.16 -40.15
C TYR A 148 -13.67 -0.49 -38.95
N ARG A 149 -12.90 -1.13 -38.03
CA ARG A 149 -13.52 -1.66 -36.79
C ARG A 149 -14.19 -0.55 -35.99
N ASN A 150 -13.47 0.57 -35.78
CA ASN A 150 -14.01 1.70 -35.00
C ASN A 150 -15.20 2.36 -35.72
N GLU A 151 -15.08 2.67 -37.01
CA GLU A 151 -16.14 3.31 -37.80
C GLU A 151 -17.40 2.42 -37.90
N ALA A 152 -17.22 1.10 -37.97
CA ALA A 152 -18.34 0.16 -37.93
C ALA A 152 -19.06 0.17 -36.57
N ALA A 153 -18.29 0.15 -35.47
CA ALA A 153 -18.85 0.25 -34.13
C ALA A 153 -19.58 1.60 -33.89
N GLU A 154 -19.07 2.68 -34.48
CA GLU A 154 -19.72 4.00 -34.41
C GLU A 154 -21.07 4.05 -35.14
N LYS A 155 -21.23 3.32 -36.25
CA LYS A 155 -22.49 3.28 -37.05
C LYS A 155 -23.57 2.46 -36.39
N ILE A 156 -23.27 1.55 -35.46
CA ILE A 156 -24.26 0.65 -34.81
C ILE A 156 -25.01 1.42 -33.72
N GLU A 157 -26.34 1.33 -33.73
CA GLU A 157 -27.23 1.93 -32.73
C GLU A 157 -28.02 0.89 -31.91
N SER A 158 -28.12 -0.35 -32.39
CA SER A 158 -28.81 -1.43 -31.68
C SER A 158 -28.11 -1.76 -30.35
N GLN A 159 -28.86 -1.60 -29.24
CA GLN A 159 -28.33 -1.91 -27.89
C GLN A 159 -27.88 -3.36 -27.75
N GLU A 160 -28.60 -4.30 -28.37
CA GLU A 160 -28.26 -5.72 -28.34
C GLU A 160 -26.90 -5.99 -29.03
N ILE A 161 -26.69 -5.36 -30.20
CA ILE A 161 -25.41 -5.50 -30.93
C ILE A 161 -24.27 -4.79 -30.21
N LEU A 162 -24.48 -3.59 -29.66
CA LEU A 162 -23.50 -2.86 -28.87
C LEU A 162 -23.09 -3.66 -27.62
N GLN A 163 -24.04 -4.27 -26.92
CA GLN A 163 -23.78 -5.17 -25.80
C GLN A 163 -22.92 -6.37 -26.22
N ASP A 164 -23.25 -7.00 -27.34
CA ASP A 164 -22.47 -8.11 -27.91
C ASP A 164 -21.02 -7.68 -28.20
N LEU A 165 -20.81 -6.50 -28.76
CA LEU A 165 -19.49 -5.96 -29.04
C LEU A 165 -18.65 -5.74 -27.77
N VAL A 166 -19.24 -5.18 -26.72
CA VAL A 166 -18.53 -4.97 -25.45
C VAL A 166 -18.06 -6.28 -24.84
N PHE A 167 -18.91 -7.33 -24.84
CA PHE A 167 -18.53 -8.59 -24.19
C PHE A 167 -17.75 -9.56 -25.08
N LYS A 168 -17.90 -9.50 -26.41
CA LYS A 168 -17.27 -10.45 -27.33
C LYS A 168 -16.04 -9.92 -28.07
N SER A 169 -15.87 -8.60 -28.20
CA SER A 169 -14.69 -8.04 -28.86
C SER A 169 -13.43 -8.29 -28.01
N ASN A 170 -12.33 -8.62 -28.67
CA ASN A 170 -11.00 -8.69 -28.07
C ASN A 170 -10.24 -7.35 -28.17
N ASP A 171 -10.82 -6.33 -28.80
CA ASP A 171 -10.22 -5.02 -28.96
C ASP A 171 -10.79 -4.02 -27.93
N ASN A 172 -9.98 -3.69 -26.90
CA ASN A 172 -10.40 -2.78 -25.83
C ASN A 172 -10.74 -1.37 -26.35
N SER A 173 -10.19 -0.96 -27.51
CA SER A 173 -10.54 0.33 -28.09
C SER A 173 -11.97 0.36 -28.64
N ILE A 174 -12.45 -0.77 -29.17
CA ILE A 174 -13.83 -0.92 -29.61
C ILE A 174 -14.76 -0.97 -28.40
N LYS A 175 -14.44 -1.80 -27.41
CA LYS A 175 -15.21 -1.86 -26.17
C LYS A 175 -15.38 -0.47 -25.56
N LYS A 176 -14.28 0.28 -25.47
CA LYS A 176 -14.30 1.65 -24.96
C LYS A 176 -15.15 2.59 -25.80
N ALA A 177 -14.96 2.58 -27.13
CA ALA A 177 -15.75 3.41 -28.05
C ALA A 177 -17.26 3.11 -27.94
N VAL A 178 -17.65 1.83 -27.84
CA VAL A 178 -19.05 1.43 -27.64
C VAL A 178 -19.60 1.94 -26.32
N VAL A 179 -18.87 1.74 -25.22
CA VAL A 179 -19.28 2.21 -23.89
C VAL A 179 -19.45 3.72 -23.84
N GLU A 180 -18.60 4.49 -24.56
CA GLU A 180 -18.64 5.94 -24.64
C GLU A 180 -19.75 6.50 -25.57
N LYS A 181 -20.39 5.66 -26.41
CA LYS A 181 -21.50 6.12 -27.26
C LYS A 181 -22.65 6.70 -26.43
N GLU A 182 -23.17 7.84 -26.86
CA GLU A 182 -24.33 8.47 -26.20
C GLU A 182 -25.56 7.56 -26.13
N SER A 183 -25.78 6.75 -27.17
CA SER A 183 -26.89 5.80 -27.25
C SER A 183 -26.74 4.58 -26.32
N PHE A 184 -25.55 4.28 -25.81
CA PHE A 184 -25.32 3.13 -24.91
C PHE A 184 -25.57 3.54 -23.46
N THR A 185 -26.83 3.45 -23.01
CA THR A 185 -27.34 4.03 -21.75
C THR A 185 -27.87 3.03 -20.73
N ASP A 186 -27.86 1.72 -21.05
CA ASP A 186 -28.36 0.68 -20.13
C ASP A 186 -27.39 0.53 -18.95
N GLU A 187 -27.79 1.03 -17.77
CA GLU A 187 -26.97 1.02 -16.57
C GLU A 187 -26.75 -0.38 -15.99
N ASP A 188 -27.63 -1.36 -16.25
CA ASP A 188 -27.38 -2.76 -15.82
C ASP A 188 -26.25 -3.37 -16.65
N ILE A 189 -26.20 -3.06 -17.94
CA ILE A 189 -25.09 -3.49 -18.81
C ILE A 189 -23.80 -2.77 -18.43
N LEU A 190 -23.85 -1.44 -18.21
CA LEU A 190 -22.71 -0.65 -17.80
C LEU A 190 -22.13 -1.15 -16.47
N GLN A 191 -22.98 -1.49 -15.50
CA GLN A 191 -22.56 -2.09 -14.22
C GLN A 191 -21.84 -3.42 -14.45
N LYS A 192 -22.40 -4.29 -15.28
CA LYS A 192 -21.75 -5.56 -15.61
C LYS A 192 -20.41 -5.37 -16.30
N VAL A 193 -20.29 -4.41 -17.22
CA VAL A 193 -19.02 -4.06 -17.86
C VAL A 193 -18.01 -3.56 -16.80
N ALA A 194 -18.42 -2.69 -15.88
CA ALA A 194 -17.57 -2.17 -14.82
C ALA A 194 -17.04 -3.27 -13.88
N ILE A 195 -17.82 -4.32 -13.64
CA ILE A 195 -17.43 -5.45 -12.77
C ILE A 195 -16.55 -6.46 -13.53
N ASP A 196 -16.99 -6.91 -14.71
CA ASP A 196 -16.41 -8.07 -15.39
C ASP A 196 -15.20 -7.73 -16.27
N GLU A 197 -15.07 -6.47 -16.71
CA GLU A 197 -14.01 -6.08 -17.66
C GLU A 197 -12.64 -5.99 -16.97
N LYS A 198 -11.60 -6.36 -17.69
CA LYS A 198 -10.22 -6.31 -17.18
C LYS A 198 -9.50 -5.02 -17.51
N ASP A 199 -9.88 -4.36 -18.60
CA ASP A 199 -9.28 -3.10 -19.02
C ASP A 199 -9.81 -1.95 -18.18
N GLU A 200 -8.90 -1.28 -17.45
CA GLU A 200 -9.26 -0.16 -16.57
C GLU A 200 -9.90 1.00 -17.33
N GLY A 201 -9.47 1.25 -18.57
CA GLY A 201 -10.02 2.33 -19.39
C GLY A 201 -11.48 2.10 -19.76
N VAL A 202 -11.84 0.85 -20.10
CA VAL A 202 -13.21 0.45 -20.39
C VAL A 202 -14.06 0.48 -19.12
N LYS A 203 -13.55 -0.03 -17.99
CA LYS A 203 -14.22 0.07 -16.68
C LYS A 203 -14.55 1.51 -16.31
N ILE A 204 -13.56 2.41 -16.38
CA ILE A 204 -13.74 3.82 -16.02
C ILE A 204 -14.77 4.49 -16.94
N SER A 205 -14.74 4.18 -18.24
CA SER A 205 -15.75 4.72 -19.16
C SER A 205 -17.17 4.28 -18.79
N ALA A 206 -17.35 3.00 -18.39
CA ALA A 206 -18.63 2.49 -17.91
C ALA A 206 -19.09 3.18 -16.61
N ILE A 207 -18.20 3.25 -15.61
CA ILE A 207 -18.44 3.90 -14.32
C ILE A 207 -18.86 5.37 -14.52
N ASN A 208 -18.20 6.08 -15.43
CA ASN A 208 -18.50 7.49 -15.69
C ASN A 208 -19.93 7.71 -16.21
N LYS A 209 -20.52 6.73 -16.86
CA LYS A 209 -21.88 6.80 -17.43
C LYS A 209 -22.97 6.35 -16.48
N ILE A 210 -22.63 5.64 -15.41
CA ILE A 210 -23.59 5.20 -14.39
C ILE A 210 -23.94 6.39 -13.49
N ASN A 211 -25.26 6.63 -13.31
CA ASN A 211 -25.82 7.65 -12.44
C ASN A 211 -26.49 7.05 -11.19
N ASP A 212 -26.86 5.77 -11.24
CA ASP A 212 -27.43 5.07 -10.09
C ASP A 212 -26.34 4.83 -9.04
N GLU A 213 -26.40 5.58 -7.95
CA GLU A 213 -25.41 5.52 -6.86
C GLU A 213 -25.35 4.17 -6.15
N ARG A 214 -26.48 3.42 -6.12
CA ARG A 214 -26.48 2.05 -5.55
C ARG A 214 -25.69 1.08 -6.41
N LYS A 215 -25.80 1.19 -7.74
CA LYS A 215 -24.95 0.41 -8.66
C LYS A 215 -23.47 0.77 -8.52
N LEU A 216 -23.17 2.06 -8.39
CA LEU A 216 -21.80 2.52 -8.11
C LEU A 216 -21.28 1.92 -6.79
N ALA A 217 -22.11 1.89 -5.75
CA ALA A 217 -21.75 1.29 -4.46
C ALA A 217 -21.45 -0.22 -4.56
N GLU A 218 -22.25 -0.96 -5.35
CA GLU A 218 -22.02 -2.39 -5.59
C GLU A 218 -20.72 -2.64 -6.38
N ILE A 219 -20.40 -1.80 -7.37
CA ILE A 219 -19.14 -1.87 -8.10
C ILE A 219 -17.98 -1.61 -7.16
N ALA A 220 -18.05 -0.58 -6.30
CA ALA A 220 -16.99 -0.25 -5.35
C ALA A 220 -16.69 -1.39 -4.37
N GLN A 221 -17.71 -2.12 -3.93
CA GLN A 221 -17.54 -3.28 -3.05
C GLN A 221 -16.86 -4.47 -3.73
N SER A 222 -16.99 -4.61 -5.05
CA SER A 222 -16.35 -5.69 -5.83
C SER A 222 -14.96 -5.32 -6.36
N GLU A 223 -14.65 -4.02 -6.52
CA GLU A 223 -13.44 -3.50 -7.13
C GLU A 223 -12.23 -3.56 -6.18
N ASP A 224 -11.10 -4.07 -6.67
CA ASP A 224 -9.87 -4.19 -5.89
C ASP A 224 -8.93 -2.98 -6.08
N ASN A 225 -9.08 -2.23 -7.18
CA ASN A 225 -8.25 -1.06 -7.45
C ASN A 225 -8.74 0.17 -6.65
N ALA A 226 -7.97 0.59 -5.65
CA ALA A 226 -8.29 1.75 -4.81
C ALA A 226 -8.52 3.06 -5.59
N LYS A 227 -7.85 3.26 -6.73
CA LYS A 227 -8.06 4.46 -7.56
C LYS A 227 -9.44 4.46 -8.23
N ILE A 228 -9.89 3.29 -8.67
CA ILE A 228 -11.22 3.13 -9.26
C ILE A 228 -12.27 3.29 -8.17
N ARG A 229 -12.08 2.69 -6.97
CA ARG A 229 -12.98 2.90 -5.84
C ARG A 229 -13.07 4.38 -5.44
N SER A 230 -11.93 5.08 -5.41
CA SER A 230 -11.90 6.53 -5.13
C SER A 230 -12.73 7.33 -6.14
N LEU A 231 -12.60 7.02 -7.44
CA LEU A 231 -13.41 7.64 -8.49
C LEU A 231 -14.91 7.37 -8.28
N ILE A 232 -15.27 6.16 -7.91
CA ILE A 232 -16.68 5.79 -7.65
C ILE A 232 -17.22 6.58 -6.46
N PHE A 233 -16.50 6.62 -5.33
CA PHE A 233 -16.92 7.36 -4.15
C PHE A 233 -16.99 8.88 -4.35
N GLU A 234 -16.27 9.42 -5.32
CA GLU A 234 -16.40 10.84 -5.73
C GLU A 234 -17.70 11.12 -6.51
N LYS A 235 -18.34 10.09 -7.04
CA LYS A 235 -19.61 10.20 -7.77
C LYS A 235 -20.83 9.94 -6.90
N ILE A 236 -20.66 9.42 -5.68
CA ILE A 236 -21.77 9.17 -4.76
C ILE A 236 -21.95 10.39 -3.88
N ASP A 237 -23.07 11.09 -4.06
CA ASP A 237 -23.46 12.25 -3.27
C ASP A 237 -24.35 11.86 -2.07
N ASP A 238 -24.96 10.68 -2.08
CA ASP A 238 -25.80 10.16 -1.00
C ASP A 238 -24.94 9.79 0.22
N VAL A 239 -24.92 10.72 1.19
CA VAL A 239 -24.14 10.56 2.44
C VAL A 239 -24.64 9.37 3.27
N ASP A 240 -25.93 9.08 3.27
CA ASP A 240 -26.47 7.95 4.03
C ASP A 240 -26.07 6.62 3.40
N LEU A 241 -25.96 6.56 2.07
CA LEU A 241 -25.43 5.41 1.36
C LEU A 241 -23.93 5.19 1.69
N LEU A 242 -23.12 6.26 1.71
CA LEU A 242 -21.70 6.16 2.10
C LEU A 242 -21.55 5.68 3.55
N LYS A 243 -22.39 6.15 4.48
CA LYS A 243 -22.46 5.68 5.87
C LYS A 243 -22.83 4.19 5.93
N GLU A 244 -23.81 3.78 5.13
CA GLU A 244 -24.19 2.37 5.06
C GLU A 244 -23.04 1.48 4.59
N ILE A 245 -22.32 1.89 3.54
CA ILE A 245 -21.19 1.12 2.99
C ILE A 245 -20.07 1.00 4.03
N VAL A 246 -19.67 2.08 4.68
CA VAL A 246 -18.56 2.06 5.64
C VAL A 246 -18.85 1.20 6.87
N LEU A 247 -20.13 1.10 7.27
CA LEU A 247 -20.53 0.30 8.43
C LEU A 247 -20.80 -1.18 8.10
N LYS A 248 -21.12 -1.51 6.85
CA LYS A 248 -21.58 -2.86 6.48
C LYS A 248 -20.66 -3.61 5.52
N SER A 249 -19.71 -2.93 4.87
CA SER A 249 -18.82 -3.61 3.93
C SER A 249 -17.93 -4.63 4.63
N ASP A 250 -17.87 -5.85 4.11
CA ASP A 250 -16.99 -6.91 4.61
C ASP A 250 -15.50 -6.64 4.27
N LYS A 251 -15.22 -5.78 3.27
CA LYS A 251 -13.87 -5.44 2.83
C LYS A 251 -13.33 -4.23 3.62
N SER A 252 -12.28 -4.44 4.40
CA SER A 252 -11.64 -3.37 5.20
C SER A 252 -11.02 -2.27 4.34
N ASP A 253 -10.52 -2.59 3.14
CA ASP A 253 -9.97 -1.61 2.20
C ASP A 253 -11.05 -0.65 1.66
N VAL A 254 -12.28 -1.14 1.42
CA VAL A 254 -13.43 -0.30 1.06
C VAL A 254 -13.79 0.65 2.20
N ARG A 255 -13.85 0.12 3.45
CA ARG A 255 -14.13 0.93 4.64
C ARG A 255 -13.03 1.98 4.86
N LEU A 256 -11.76 1.61 4.68
CA LEU A 256 -10.62 2.51 4.80
C LEU A 256 -10.68 3.67 3.80
N ASP A 257 -10.96 3.38 2.52
CA ASP A 257 -11.09 4.41 1.49
C ASP A 257 -12.17 5.43 1.85
N LEU A 258 -13.30 4.97 2.41
CA LEU A 258 -14.39 5.85 2.85
C LEU A 258 -14.02 6.68 4.09
N VAL A 259 -13.40 6.08 5.09
CA VAL A 259 -12.97 6.78 6.32
C VAL A 259 -12.06 7.96 5.98
N THR A 260 -11.21 7.85 4.96
CA THR A 260 -10.36 8.97 4.53
C THR A 260 -11.16 10.18 4.04
N LYS A 261 -12.38 9.96 3.53
CA LYS A 261 -13.26 11.00 2.95
C LYS A 261 -14.33 11.51 3.90
N LEU A 262 -14.62 10.79 4.98
CA LEU A 262 -15.63 11.19 5.96
C LEU A 262 -15.11 12.28 6.88
N ASP A 263 -16.00 13.25 7.19
CA ASP A 263 -15.75 14.34 8.14
C ASP A 263 -16.77 14.34 9.30
N ASP A 264 -17.70 13.37 9.33
CA ASP A 264 -18.68 13.19 10.41
C ASP A 264 -17.98 12.57 11.62
N GLU A 265 -17.71 13.40 12.66
CA GLU A 265 -16.93 12.98 13.83
C GLU A 265 -17.65 11.91 14.66
N ASP A 266 -18.98 11.92 14.71
CA ASP A 266 -19.75 10.88 15.43
C ASP A 266 -19.63 9.52 14.73
N LEU A 267 -19.71 9.51 13.41
CA LEU A 267 -19.50 8.30 12.63
C LEU A 267 -18.05 7.80 12.72
N LEU A 268 -17.08 8.71 12.65
CA LEU A 268 -15.67 8.38 12.82
C LEU A 268 -15.40 7.80 14.21
N ALA A 269 -16.05 8.34 15.27
CA ALA A 269 -15.97 7.79 16.61
C ALA A 269 -16.54 6.37 16.69
N GLN A 270 -17.69 6.13 16.04
CA GLN A 270 -18.27 4.79 15.97
C GLN A 270 -17.34 3.79 15.30
N ILE A 271 -16.72 4.17 14.17
CA ILE A 271 -15.77 3.33 13.42
C ILE A 271 -14.50 3.09 14.26
N ALA A 272 -13.93 4.13 14.84
CA ALA A 272 -12.72 4.05 15.65
C ALA A 272 -12.87 3.12 16.88
N LEU A 273 -14.06 3.02 17.42
CA LEU A 273 -14.35 2.18 18.58
C LEU A 273 -14.73 0.73 18.24
N ASN A 274 -15.25 0.47 17.03
CA ASN A 274 -15.92 -0.80 16.76
C ASN A 274 -15.45 -1.52 15.48
N ASP A 275 -14.67 -0.90 14.59
CA ASP A 275 -14.23 -1.58 13.37
C ASP A 275 -13.27 -2.74 13.70
N ASP A 276 -13.44 -3.86 13.04
CA ASP A 276 -12.62 -5.06 13.24
C ASP A 276 -11.16 -4.83 12.79
N ASP A 277 -10.95 -4.00 11.76
CA ASP A 277 -9.63 -3.72 11.21
C ASP A 277 -8.97 -2.52 11.92
N LYS A 278 -7.85 -2.77 12.56
CA LYS A 278 -7.07 -1.73 13.27
C LYS A 278 -6.58 -0.59 12.36
N ILE A 279 -6.39 -0.83 11.05
CA ILE A 279 -5.97 0.22 10.11
C ILE A 279 -7.12 1.18 9.89
N VAL A 280 -8.34 0.65 9.74
CA VAL A 280 -9.57 1.45 9.62
C VAL A 280 -9.79 2.25 10.91
N ARG A 281 -9.67 1.60 12.10
CA ARG A 281 -9.75 2.31 13.39
C ARG A 281 -8.70 3.43 13.48
N SER A 282 -7.45 3.13 13.15
CA SER A 282 -6.35 4.10 13.18
C SER A 282 -6.60 5.30 12.29
N GLU A 283 -7.15 5.10 11.09
CA GLU A 283 -7.46 6.19 10.17
C GLU A 283 -8.58 7.08 10.70
N ALA A 284 -9.62 6.46 11.27
CA ALA A 284 -10.71 7.19 11.91
C ALA A 284 -10.21 8.05 13.09
N VAL A 285 -9.38 7.48 13.96
CA VAL A 285 -8.82 8.19 15.13
C VAL A 285 -8.03 9.44 14.74
N LYS A 286 -7.35 9.47 13.59
CA LYS A 286 -6.59 10.65 13.14
C LYS A 286 -7.45 11.89 12.99
N LYS A 287 -8.75 11.72 12.75
CA LYS A 287 -9.73 12.80 12.51
C LYS A 287 -10.56 13.15 13.74
N ILE A 288 -10.43 12.41 14.84
CA ILE A 288 -11.19 12.63 16.08
C ILE A 288 -10.48 13.66 16.93
N SER A 289 -11.24 14.62 17.43
CA SER A 289 -10.81 15.68 18.35
C SER A 289 -11.50 15.64 19.71
N ASP A 290 -12.58 14.83 19.85
CA ASP A 290 -13.30 14.68 21.11
C ASP A 290 -12.44 13.92 22.14
N GLU A 291 -12.09 14.61 23.22
CA GLU A 291 -11.23 14.10 24.31
C GLU A 291 -11.84 12.84 24.96
N GLY A 292 -13.16 12.81 25.11
CA GLY A 292 -13.86 11.68 25.72
C GLY A 292 -13.73 10.39 24.89
N THR A 293 -13.93 10.52 23.58
CA THR A 293 -13.74 9.42 22.63
C THR A 293 -12.28 8.96 22.57
N LEU A 294 -11.33 9.91 22.52
CA LEU A 294 -9.90 9.59 22.51
C LEU A 294 -9.49 8.81 23.77
N LEU A 295 -9.94 9.23 24.95
CA LEU A 295 -9.66 8.52 26.21
C LEU A 295 -10.26 7.11 26.22
N LYS A 296 -11.48 6.95 25.69
CA LYS A 296 -12.10 5.64 25.59
C LYS A 296 -11.28 4.70 24.68
N ILE A 297 -10.83 5.20 23.52
CA ILE A 297 -9.97 4.43 22.61
C ILE A 297 -8.64 4.06 23.29
N ILE A 298 -8.01 4.99 24.01
CA ILE A 298 -6.74 4.73 24.71
C ILE A 298 -6.91 3.65 25.77
N ASN A 299 -8.04 3.62 26.47
CA ASN A 299 -8.27 2.65 27.53
C ASN A 299 -8.70 1.27 27.02
N ASP A 300 -9.49 1.23 25.94
CA ASP A 300 -10.22 0.03 25.54
C ASP A 300 -9.63 -0.66 24.28
N ASP A 301 -8.91 0.08 23.39
CA ASP A 301 -8.37 -0.53 22.16
C ASP A 301 -7.19 -1.45 22.46
N ASP A 302 -7.22 -2.65 21.91
CA ASP A 302 -6.19 -3.68 22.09
C ASP A 302 -4.92 -3.39 21.27
N ASP A 303 -5.03 -2.65 20.16
CA ASP A 303 -3.88 -2.32 19.30
C ASP A 303 -3.16 -1.04 19.80
N ARG A 304 -1.88 -1.19 20.16
CA ARG A 304 -1.05 -0.08 20.62
C ARG A 304 -0.92 1.07 19.64
N PHE A 305 -0.95 0.81 18.32
CA PHE A 305 -0.81 1.87 17.31
C PHE A 305 -2.03 2.75 17.25
N VAL A 306 -3.23 2.17 17.44
CA VAL A 306 -4.48 2.93 17.56
C VAL A 306 -4.42 3.82 18.79
N ARG A 307 -4.01 3.28 19.96
CA ARG A 307 -3.84 4.05 21.19
C ARG A 307 -2.81 5.18 21.03
N GLN A 308 -1.67 4.92 20.37
CA GLN A 308 -0.64 5.96 20.12
C GLN A 308 -1.19 7.13 19.30
N ILE A 309 -2.01 6.86 18.27
CA ILE A 309 -2.61 7.93 17.46
C ILE A 309 -3.59 8.73 18.31
N ALA A 310 -4.39 8.06 19.13
CA ALA A 310 -5.32 8.72 20.03
C ALA A 310 -4.57 9.62 21.04
N VAL A 311 -3.49 9.14 21.64
CA VAL A 311 -2.64 9.93 22.54
C VAL A 311 -2.06 11.16 21.85
N LYS A 312 -1.66 11.03 20.57
CA LYS A 312 -1.13 12.18 19.81
C LYS A 312 -2.14 13.30 19.63
N ASN A 313 -3.44 12.97 19.57
CA ASN A 313 -4.51 13.94 19.39
C ASN A 313 -5.01 14.55 20.71
N LEU A 314 -4.67 13.93 21.88
CA LEU A 314 -5.02 14.49 23.19
C LEU A 314 -4.37 15.86 23.44
N LYS A 315 -5.12 16.74 24.11
CA LYS A 315 -4.66 18.08 24.47
C LYS A 315 -4.57 18.31 25.97
N ASN A 316 -5.36 17.56 26.77
CA ASN A 316 -5.40 17.72 28.21
C ASN A 316 -4.11 17.17 28.88
N PRO A 317 -3.29 18.01 29.56
CA PRO A 317 -2.06 17.55 30.20
C PRO A 317 -2.28 16.51 31.30
N GLN A 318 -3.39 16.59 32.04
CA GLN A 318 -3.64 15.64 33.15
C GLN A 318 -3.90 14.23 32.65
N ASP A 319 -4.58 14.10 31.51
CA ASP A 319 -4.79 12.81 30.86
C ASP A 319 -3.50 12.27 30.29
N LEU A 320 -2.66 13.13 29.68
CA LEU A 320 -1.32 12.75 29.20
C LEU A 320 -0.43 12.24 30.32
N ILE A 321 -0.44 12.91 31.49
CA ILE A 321 0.28 12.47 32.70
C ILE A 321 -0.23 11.09 33.14
N SER A 322 -1.53 10.92 33.20
CA SER A 322 -2.14 9.65 33.60
C SER A 322 -1.72 8.49 32.70
N ILE A 323 -1.72 8.72 31.38
CA ILE A 323 -1.31 7.73 30.38
C ILE A 323 0.19 7.44 30.46
N ALA A 324 1.04 8.48 30.59
CA ALA A 324 2.49 8.33 30.77
C ALA A 324 2.86 7.50 31.99
N LEU A 325 2.05 7.58 33.05
CA LEU A 325 2.29 6.84 34.30
C LEU A 325 1.74 5.40 34.26
N ASN A 326 0.63 5.16 33.55
CA ASN A 326 -0.18 3.95 33.78
C ASN A 326 -0.43 3.07 32.54
N ASP A 327 -0.24 3.55 31.29
CA ASP A 327 -0.47 2.66 30.13
C ASP A 327 0.50 1.47 30.17
N SER A 328 0.01 0.29 29.83
CA SER A 328 0.78 -0.94 29.83
C SER A 328 1.91 -0.97 28.77
N ASP A 329 1.71 -0.29 27.64
CA ASP A 329 2.65 -0.28 26.52
C ASP A 329 3.65 0.89 26.62
N GLN A 330 4.94 0.58 26.59
CA GLN A 330 6.01 1.59 26.69
C GLN A 330 5.96 2.65 25.58
N PHE A 331 5.52 2.29 24.37
CA PHE A 331 5.44 3.24 23.26
C PHE A 331 4.27 4.20 23.42
N VAL A 332 3.16 3.75 23.98
CA VAL A 332 2.02 4.61 24.31
C VAL A 332 2.43 5.60 25.40
N ARG A 333 3.07 5.14 26.48
CA ARG A 333 3.64 6.02 27.52
C ARG A 333 4.61 7.04 26.94
N SER A 334 5.50 6.60 26.03
CA SER A 334 6.45 7.48 25.36
C SER A 334 5.76 8.54 24.49
N HIS A 335 4.67 8.21 23.82
CA HIS A 335 3.91 9.20 23.06
C HIS A 335 3.23 10.23 23.97
N ALA A 336 2.75 9.81 25.14
CA ALA A 336 2.13 10.71 26.10
C ALA A 336 3.12 11.73 26.67
N ILE A 337 4.29 11.29 27.10
CA ILE A 337 5.30 12.20 27.67
C ILE A 337 5.89 13.15 26.63
N ASN A 338 5.93 12.75 25.36
CA ASN A 338 6.45 13.57 24.25
C ASN A 338 5.33 14.31 23.50
N ASN A 339 4.12 14.32 24.01
CA ASN A 339 3.02 15.06 23.39
C ASN A 339 3.28 16.58 23.50
N PRO A 340 3.15 17.35 22.41
CA PRO A 340 3.44 18.78 22.40
C PRO A 340 2.57 19.63 23.33
N ASN A 341 1.47 19.08 23.84
CA ASN A 341 0.61 19.76 24.81
C ASN A 341 1.08 19.58 26.27
N LEU A 342 2.05 18.70 26.54
CA LEU A 342 2.68 18.53 27.84
C LEU A 342 3.95 19.41 27.87
N VAL A 343 3.84 20.59 28.49
CA VAL A 343 4.91 21.62 28.44
C VAL A 343 5.30 22.15 29.81
N ASP A 344 4.48 21.94 30.85
CA ASP A 344 4.78 22.46 32.21
C ASP A 344 5.83 21.58 32.89
N GLU A 345 6.90 22.20 33.41
CA GLU A 345 7.96 21.52 34.14
C GLU A 345 7.43 20.80 35.40
N ASN A 346 6.37 21.30 36.02
CA ASN A 346 5.72 20.63 37.15
C ASN A 346 5.04 19.32 36.76
N ASP A 347 4.51 19.22 35.54
CA ASP A 347 3.93 17.99 35.02
C ASP A 347 5.02 16.92 34.81
N PHE A 348 6.14 17.31 34.27
CA PHE A 348 7.32 16.42 34.16
C PHE A 348 7.88 16.03 35.52
N LEU A 349 7.90 16.97 36.49
CA LEU A 349 8.27 16.67 37.86
C LEU A 349 7.34 15.63 38.50
N ASN A 350 6.03 15.78 38.31
CA ASN A 350 5.05 14.82 38.77
C ASN A 350 5.28 13.42 38.16
N ILE A 351 5.55 13.37 36.85
CA ILE A 351 5.87 12.10 36.16
C ILE A 351 7.14 11.48 36.71
N ALA A 352 8.23 12.26 36.85
CA ALA A 352 9.53 11.78 37.34
C ALA A 352 9.43 11.18 38.75
N ILE A 353 8.62 11.80 39.62
CA ILE A 353 8.42 11.34 41.01
C ILE A 353 7.55 10.09 41.05
N ASN A 354 6.44 10.06 40.29
CA ASN A 354 5.40 9.06 40.45
C ASN A 354 5.54 7.86 39.53
N SER A 355 6.37 7.92 38.50
CA SER A 355 6.54 6.82 37.55
C SER A 355 7.10 5.56 38.24
N THR A 356 6.54 4.43 37.84
CA THR A 356 7.05 3.08 38.14
C THR A 356 7.89 2.51 36.99
N HIS A 357 8.06 3.29 35.92
CA HIS A 357 8.80 2.94 34.71
C HIS A 357 10.02 3.83 34.57
N GLU A 358 11.22 3.24 34.57
CA GLU A 358 12.48 3.99 34.51
C GLU A 358 12.62 4.84 33.26
N ASP A 359 12.23 4.29 32.08
CA ASP A 359 12.29 4.96 30.79
C ASP A 359 11.52 6.29 30.80
N ILE A 360 10.32 6.28 31.36
CA ILE A 360 9.45 7.45 31.45
C ILE A 360 9.95 8.46 32.47
N ALA A 361 10.40 7.97 33.64
CA ALA A 361 10.97 8.86 34.65
C ALA A 361 12.22 9.58 34.15
N TYR A 362 13.13 8.88 33.44
CA TYR A 362 14.32 9.50 32.84
C TYR A 362 13.96 10.45 31.69
N GLU A 363 12.95 10.14 30.91
CA GLU A 363 12.49 11.06 29.86
C GLU A 363 11.93 12.35 30.48
N ALA A 364 11.09 12.23 31.52
CA ALA A 364 10.59 13.38 32.26
C ALA A 364 11.71 14.28 32.80
N MET A 365 12.77 13.67 33.39
CA MET A 365 13.89 14.41 33.92
C MET A 365 14.64 15.27 32.92
N LYS A 366 14.61 14.94 31.63
CA LYS A 366 15.23 15.76 30.56
C LYS A 366 14.55 17.11 30.35
N HIS A 367 13.30 17.22 30.76
CA HIS A 367 12.51 18.45 30.64
C HIS A 367 12.54 19.31 31.91
N ILE A 368 13.28 18.88 32.94
CA ILE A 368 13.40 19.58 34.20
C ILE A 368 14.72 20.35 34.22
N THR A 369 14.63 21.64 34.55
CA THR A 369 15.79 22.56 34.63
C THR A 369 15.93 23.16 36.01
N ASP A 370 14.82 23.23 36.79
CA ASP A 370 14.86 23.79 38.13
C ASP A 370 15.52 22.86 39.15
N GLU A 371 16.51 23.37 39.85
CA GLU A 371 17.25 22.59 40.81
C GLU A 371 16.46 22.13 42.04
N LYS A 372 15.45 22.90 42.43
CA LYS A 372 14.55 22.50 43.53
C LYS A 372 13.74 21.26 43.13
N SER A 373 13.36 21.16 41.87
CA SER A 373 12.71 19.98 41.29
C SER A 373 13.60 18.74 41.38
N PHE A 374 14.92 18.87 41.12
CA PHE A 374 15.85 17.74 41.31
C PHE A 374 15.98 17.34 42.78
N ILE A 375 15.96 18.29 43.71
CA ILE A 375 15.96 17.97 45.17
C ILE A 375 14.69 17.21 45.54
N GLN A 376 13.54 17.60 44.99
CA GLN A 376 12.30 16.91 45.26
C GLN A 376 12.29 15.49 44.66
N ILE A 377 12.78 15.29 43.42
CA ILE A 377 12.95 13.97 42.83
C ILE A 377 13.83 13.07 43.68
N LEU A 378 14.97 13.63 44.15
CA LEU A 378 15.91 12.89 45.02
C LEU A 378 15.25 12.36 46.30
N LYS A 379 14.31 13.11 46.86
CA LYS A 379 13.61 12.76 48.10
C LYS A 379 12.41 11.83 47.86
N GLU A 380 11.63 12.11 46.82
CA GLU A 380 10.25 11.59 46.69
C GLU A 380 10.06 10.57 45.54
N ALA A 381 11.00 10.50 44.57
CA ALA A 381 10.82 9.60 43.46
C ALA A 381 10.67 8.13 43.93
N LYS A 382 9.66 7.45 43.38
CA LYS A 382 9.37 6.05 43.71
C LYS A 382 10.52 5.10 43.36
N LEU A 383 11.19 5.37 42.24
CA LEU A 383 12.29 4.54 41.75
C LEU A 383 13.63 4.98 42.37
N GLU A 384 14.32 4.06 43.01
CA GLU A 384 15.65 4.29 43.57
C GLU A 384 16.67 4.66 42.50
N SER A 385 16.62 4.03 41.34
CA SER A 385 17.48 4.34 40.20
C SER A 385 17.32 5.79 39.72
N VAL A 386 16.13 6.33 39.76
CA VAL A 386 15.81 7.72 39.41
C VAL A 386 16.45 8.66 40.48
N ARG A 387 16.25 8.37 41.77
CA ARG A 387 16.87 9.14 42.84
C ARG A 387 18.40 9.17 42.71
N LYS A 388 19.03 8.03 42.41
CA LYS A 388 20.48 7.93 42.21
C LYS A 388 20.98 8.73 41.02
N SER A 389 20.28 8.74 39.91
CA SER A 389 20.67 9.46 38.70
C SER A 389 20.41 10.96 38.80
N THR A 390 19.48 11.39 39.64
CA THR A 390 19.16 12.81 39.84
C THR A 390 20.35 13.62 40.33
N LEU A 391 21.23 13.02 41.17
CA LEU A 391 22.45 13.67 41.65
C LEU A 391 23.41 14.07 40.54
N ASP A 392 23.40 13.39 39.40
CA ASP A 392 24.28 13.72 38.27
C ASP A 392 23.88 15.07 37.62
N ASN A 393 22.64 15.50 37.78
CA ASN A 393 22.09 16.75 37.27
C ASN A 393 22.19 17.92 38.27
N ILE A 394 22.64 17.69 39.53
CA ILE A 394 22.81 18.72 40.54
C ILE A 394 24.26 19.18 40.55
N ASP A 395 24.54 20.41 40.16
CA ASP A 395 25.87 21.01 40.11
C ASP A 395 26.06 22.19 41.09
N ASP A 396 24.93 22.71 41.64
CA ASP A 396 25.01 23.80 42.61
C ASP A 396 25.72 23.36 43.91
N LEU A 397 26.78 24.08 44.24
CA LEU A 397 27.64 23.76 45.39
C LEU A 397 26.86 23.81 46.72
N GLU A 398 25.94 24.78 46.86
CA GLU A 398 25.17 24.95 48.11
C GLU A 398 24.21 23.79 48.30
N THR A 399 23.57 23.36 47.21
CA THR A 399 22.66 22.19 47.19
C THR A 399 23.41 20.89 47.49
N LEU A 400 24.57 20.67 46.88
CA LEU A 400 25.42 19.51 47.18
C LEU A 400 25.81 19.47 48.67
N ILE A 401 26.19 20.62 49.24
CA ILE A 401 26.50 20.73 50.68
C ILE A 401 25.26 20.40 51.52
N ARG A 402 24.09 20.94 51.20
CA ARG A 402 22.83 20.61 51.94
C ARG A 402 22.52 19.13 51.95
N ILE A 403 22.67 18.48 50.80
CA ILE A 403 22.43 17.01 50.67
C ILE A 403 23.39 16.24 51.61
N VAL A 404 24.68 16.63 51.62
CA VAL A 404 25.67 15.99 52.50
C VAL A 404 25.36 16.23 53.97
N LEU A 405 24.99 17.47 54.36
CA LEU A 405 24.69 17.83 55.74
C LEU A 405 23.41 17.19 56.27
N ALA A 406 22.39 17.04 55.42
CA ALA A 406 21.13 16.37 55.76
C ALA A 406 21.33 14.86 56.08
N ASN A 407 22.21 14.22 55.31
CA ASN A 407 22.57 12.81 55.43
C ASN A 407 21.39 11.87 55.62
N GLU A 408 20.29 12.15 54.91
CA GLU A 408 19.07 11.33 54.92
C GLU A 408 19.32 9.93 54.35
N ASP A 409 20.23 9.87 53.35
CA ASP A 409 20.77 8.65 52.75
C ASP A 409 22.29 8.81 52.59
N GLU A 410 23.05 7.91 53.23
CA GLU A 410 24.53 8.03 53.24
C GLU A 410 25.15 7.83 51.85
N GLU A 411 24.55 6.96 50.98
CA GLU A 411 25.04 6.73 49.62
C GLU A 411 24.93 8.00 48.78
N PHE A 412 23.76 8.66 48.86
CA PHE A 412 23.56 9.95 48.16
C PHE A 412 24.45 11.04 48.68
N SER A 413 24.61 11.11 49.99
CA SER A 413 25.51 12.07 50.63
C SER A 413 26.95 11.88 50.19
N LEU A 414 27.45 10.66 50.10
CA LEU A 414 28.77 10.34 49.60
C LEU A 414 28.91 10.67 48.09
N LYS A 415 27.91 10.46 47.27
CA LYS A 415 27.92 10.84 45.87
C LYS A 415 27.93 12.36 45.70
N ALA A 416 27.09 13.10 46.43
CA ALA A 416 27.12 14.55 46.46
C ALA A 416 28.47 15.10 46.87
N LEU A 417 29.05 14.55 47.95
CA LEU A 417 30.39 14.90 48.45
C LEU A 417 31.49 14.67 47.40
N ASN A 418 31.34 13.63 46.56
CA ASN A 418 32.29 13.38 45.47
C ASN A 418 32.29 14.48 44.41
N LYS A 419 31.17 15.15 44.15
CA LYS A 419 31.04 16.27 43.21
C LYS A 419 31.65 17.56 43.81
N ILE A 420 31.72 17.72 45.13
CA ILE A 420 32.31 18.91 45.78
C ILE A 420 33.83 18.91 45.59
N LYS A 421 34.32 19.98 44.94
CA LYS A 421 35.77 20.18 44.66
C LYS A 421 36.39 21.29 45.53
N VAL A 422 35.54 22.09 46.15
CA VAL A 422 35.99 23.24 46.94
C VAL A 422 36.51 22.79 48.31
N GLU A 423 37.79 22.86 48.54
CA GLU A 423 38.48 22.31 49.72
C GLU A 423 37.96 22.91 51.04
N LYS A 424 37.69 24.22 51.07
CA LYS A 424 37.14 24.90 52.26
C LYS A 424 35.75 24.31 52.64
N CYS A 425 34.94 23.90 51.63
CA CYS A 425 33.66 23.29 51.88
C CYS A 425 33.81 21.85 52.43
N LEU A 426 34.78 21.09 51.94
CA LEU A 426 35.10 19.76 52.45
C LEU A 426 35.55 19.81 53.91
N ILE A 427 36.36 20.77 54.29
CA ILE A 427 36.79 21.02 55.68
C ILE A 427 35.56 21.33 56.56
N LYS A 428 34.69 22.26 56.12
CA LYS A 428 33.46 22.59 56.87
C LYS A 428 32.53 21.39 57.05
N ILE A 429 32.38 20.55 56.02
CA ILE A 429 31.59 19.33 56.10
C ILE A 429 32.16 18.35 57.13
N TYR A 430 33.47 18.17 57.15
CA TYR A 430 34.14 17.35 58.14
C TYR A 430 33.89 17.88 59.56
N GLU A 431 34.01 19.21 59.79
CA GLU A 431 33.75 19.84 61.06
C GLU A 431 32.36 19.64 61.66
N GLN A 432 31.38 19.31 60.84
CA GLN A 432 30.01 19.01 61.27
C GLN A 432 29.87 17.61 61.90
N GLY A 433 30.83 16.70 61.72
CA GLY A 433 30.85 15.39 62.35
C GLY A 433 29.67 14.48 61.99
N ILE A 434 29.20 14.51 60.76
CA ILE A 434 27.95 13.88 60.31
C ILE A 434 28.01 12.34 60.45
N SER A 435 29.01 11.70 59.83
CA SER A 435 29.29 10.28 59.93
C SER A 435 30.78 10.00 59.66
N GLU A 436 31.26 8.83 60.14
CA GLU A 436 32.62 8.38 59.88
C GLU A 436 32.93 8.34 58.37
N ASN A 437 32.04 7.77 57.56
CA ASN A 437 32.24 7.61 56.14
C ASN A 437 32.30 8.96 55.40
N ILE A 438 31.44 9.93 55.77
CA ILE A 438 31.45 11.29 55.26
C ILE A 438 32.74 11.97 55.63
N SER A 439 33.19 11.85 56.92
CA SER A 439 34.45 12.42 57.42
C SER A 439 35.67 11.85 56.68
N VAL A 440 35.75 10.53 56.51
CA VAL A 440 36.79 9.83 55.74
C VAL A 440 36.83 10.33 54.30
N ARG A 441 35.66 10.44 53.66
CA ARG A 441 35.61 10.90 52.28
C ARG A 441 35.96 12.36 52.09
N ALA A 442 35.50 13.23 52.96
CA ALA A 442 35.84 14.66 52.95
C ALA A 442 37.35 14.86 53.12
N VAL A 443 37.92 14.27 54.16
CA VAL A 443 39.37 14.35 54.47
C VAL A 443 40.23 13.79 53.34
N SER A 444 39.81 12.71 52.70
CA SER A 444 40.54 12.09 51.57
C SER A 444 40.71 13.04 50.37
N LYS A 445 39.84 14.04 50.24
CA LYS A 445 39.86 15.04 49.12
C LYS A 445 40.61 16.34 49.48
N VAL A 446 40.93 16.54 50.75
CA VAL A 446 41.67 17.73 51.24
C VAL A 446 43.20 17.57 51.03
N ARG A 447 43.88 18.71 50.75
CA ARG A 447 45.35 18.79 50.54
C ARG A 447 46.01 19.82 51.44
N ASP A 448 45.19 20.57 52.20
CA ASP A 448 45.68 21.50 53.18
C ASP A 448 46.49 20.76 54.25
N GLN A 449 47.79 21.08 54.38
CA GLN A 449 48.73 20.35 55.24
C GLN A 449 48.58 20.70 56.73
N GLU A 450 48.11 21.90 57.04
CA GLU A 450 47.84 22.31 58.42
C GLU A 450 46.62 21.57 58.95
N PHE A 451 45.52 21.60 58.18
CA PHE A 451 44.34 20.87 58.52
C PHE A 451 44.57 19.34 58.61
N LEU A 452 45.27 18.74 57.64
CA LEU A 452 45.53 17.28 57.65
C LEU A 452 46.40 16.89 58.84
N THR A 453 47.33 17.78 59.27
CA THR A 453 48.20 17.55 60.45
C THR A 453 47.37 17.61 61.73
N ASP A 454 46.44 18.56 61.82
CA ASP A 454 45.52 18.65 62.95
C ASP A 454 44.61 17.40 63.05
N VAL A 455 43.99 16.97 61.94
CA VAL A 455 43.17 15.76 61.88
C VAL A 455 43.98 14.54 62.33
N VAL A 456 45.19 14.36 61.89
CA VAL A 456 46.03 13.20 62.26
C VAL A 456 46.31 13.20 63.75
N LYS A 457 46.40 14.34 64.40
CA LYS A 457 46.75 14.47 65.83
C LYS A 457 45.56 14.37 66.77
N ASN A 458 44.40 14.89 66.32
CA ASN A 458 43.28 15.16 67.21
C ASN A 458 42.04 14.36 66.93
N GLU A 459 41.91 13.75 65.71
CA GLU A 459 40.75 13.01 65.35
C GLU A 459 40.67 11.66 66.07
N PRO A 460 39.56 11.34 66.80
CA PRO A 460 39.43 10.07 67.51
C PRO A 460 39.26 8.85 66.57
N GLN A 461 38.64 9.01 65.43
CA GLN A 461 38.36 7.91 64.52
C GLN A 461 39.59 7.54 63.68
N TRP A 462 40.09 6.36 63.82
CA TRP A 462 41.33 5.95 63.14
C TRP A 462 41.22 5.92 61.62
N ARG A 463 40.07 5.62 61.05
CA ARG A 463 39.87 5.63 59.60
C ARG A 463 40.01 7.03 59.03
N VAL A 464 39.53 8.04 59.72
CA VAL A 464 39.67 9.43 59.34
C VAL A 464 41.16 9.89 59.44
N ARG A 465 41.86 9.49 60.50
CA ARG A 465 43.29 9.73 60.61
C ARG A 465 44.05 9.02 59.52
N GLU A 466 43.73 7.79 59.18
CA GLU A 466 44.35 7.07 58.07
C GLU A 466 44.13 7.78 56.72
N ALA A 467 42.93 8.32 56.45
CA ALA A 467 42.65 9.10 55.28
C ALA A 467 43.48 10.34 55.17
N ALA A 468 43.69 11.05 56.29
CA ALA A 468 44.59 12.25 56.40
C ALA A 468 46.04 11.87 56.12
N VAL A 469 46.56 10.83 56.75
CA VAL A 469 47.97 10.36 56.61
C VAL A 469 48.32 10.06 55.16
N LYS A 470 47.39 9.57 54.36
CA LYS A 470 47.60 9.32 52.92
C LYS A 470 47.96 10.57 52.13
N HIS A 471 47.69 11.75 52.67
CA HIS A 471 47.93 13.06 52.01
C HIS A 471 48.87 13.94 52.70
N ILE A 472 49.43 13.57 53.87
CA ILE A 472 50.50 14.24 54.56
C ILE A 472 51.78 14.22 53.70
N ARG A 473 52.47 15.42 53.60
CA ARG A 473 53.72 15.58 52.87
C ARG A 473 54.94 15.69 53.85
N SER A 474 54.67 16.11 55.07
CA SER A 474 55.73 16.31 56.07
C SER A 474 56.27 14.97 56.55
N LYS A 475 57.56 14.67 56.21
CA LYS A 475 58.26 13.48 56.69
C LYS A 475 58.39 13.45 58.21
N LYS A 476 58.46 14.63 58.87
CA LYS A 476 58.51 14.78 60.33
C LYS A 476 57.14 14.25 60.92
N VAL A 477 56.03 14.73 60.42
CA VAL A 477 54.69 14.28 60.87
C VAL A 477 54.53 12.82 60.63
N LEU A 478 54.84 12.34 59.41
CA LEU A 478 54.72 10.88 59.07
C LEU A 478 55.55 10.00 60.00
N LYS A 479 56.77 10.45 60.38
CA LYS A 479 57.63 9.73 61.35
C LYS A 479 56.97 9.68 62.72
N GLU A 480 56.49 10.81 63.23
CA GLU A 480 55.76 10.88 64.50
C GLU A 480 54.59 9.95 64.59
N VAL A 481 53.68 9.97 63.53
CA VAL A 481 52.52 9.13 63.41
C VAL A 481 52.91 7.65 63.33
N SER A 482 53.92 7.30 62.56
CA SER A 482 54.40 5.93 62.39
C SER A 482 54.83 5.21 63.65
N ILE A 483 55.12 6.02 64.69
CA ILE A 483 55.61 5.55 66.03
C ILE A 483 54.49 5.66 67.06
N ASN A 484 53.74 6.78 67.10
CA ASN A 484 52.92 7.16 68.22
C ASN A 484 51.42 6.97 68.05
N ASP A 485 50.91 6.78 66.79
CA ASP A 485 49.50 6.57 66.63
C ASP A 485 49.06 5.26 67.34
N ASP A 486 47.96 5.29 68.03
CA ASP A 486 47.42 4.15 68.75
C ASP A 486 46.92 3.01 67.84
N ASN A 487 46.53 3.34 66.59
CA ASN A 487 46.04 2.36 65.65
C ASN A 487 47.16 1.86 64.70
N GLU A 488 47.30 0.54 64.62
CA GLU A 488 48.29 -0.13 63.80
C GLU A 488 48.16 0.16 62.29
N TYR A 489 46.97 0.26 61.75
CA TYR A 489 46.73 0.54 60.31
C TYR A 489 47.27 1.96 60.00
N VAL A 490 47.00 2.96 60.82
CA VAL A 490 47.49 4.32 60.64
C VAL A 490 49.02 4.35 60.67
N ARG A 491 49.61 3.65 61.66
CA ARG A 491 51.09 3.53 61.73
C ARG A 491 51.72 2.92 60.50
N ASN A 492 51.05 1.85 59.93
CA ASN A 492 51.53 1.17 58.74
C ASN A 492 51.41 2.04 57.49
N VAL A 493 50.33 2.80 57.33
CA VAL A 493 50.17 3.76 56.22
C VAL A 493 51.26 4.88 56.32
N ALA A 494 51.52 5.43 57.50
CA ALA A 494 52.55 6.42 57.69
C ALA A 494 53.93 5.86 57.31
N LYS A 495 54.27 4.63 57.74
CA LYS A 495 55.54 3.96 57.36
C LYS A 495 55.64 3.76 55.84
N LYS A 496 54.56 3.36 55.17
CA LYS A 496 54.52 3.19 53.70
C LYS A 496 54.71 4.51 52.97
N ARG A 497 54.11 5.60 53.48
CA ARG A 497 54.18 6.94 52.92
C ARG A 497 55.62 7.55 53.08
N MET A 498 56.36 7.21 54.15
CA MET A 498 57.75 7.64 54.31
C MET A 498 58.72 7.01 53.33
N LYS A 499 58.41 5.84 52.79
CA LYS A 499 59.26 5.12 51.81
C LYS A 499 59.00 5.62 50.34
N LEU A 500 58.01 6.44 50.12
CA LEU A 500 57.69 7.11 48.85
C LEU A 500 58.25 8.54 48.88
#